data_a305d4c88eb79c558bda728abaa4478e
#
_entry.id   a305d4c88eb79c558bda728abaa4478e
#
_cell.length_a   1.000
_cell.length_b   1.000
_cell.length_c   1.000
_cell.angle_alpha   90.00
_cell.angle_beta   90.00
_cell.angle_gamma   90.00
#
_symmetry.space_group_name_H-M   'P 1'
#
loop_
_entity.id
_entity.type
_entity.pdbx_description
1 polymer ?
#
loop_
_entity_poly.entity_id
_entity_poly.type
_entity_poly.pdbx_seq_one_letter_code
_entity_poly.pdbx_strand_id
1 'polypeptide(L)'
;MANFDHSSCYRDGLHPPTKAGQQQCRTSGPASRVGTGNDPQTPAAPSSTPRDDTVAAAEVRRRRAVAAEQYRPGKIRLLLVAQAPPSDDDRYFYFADVAQHDWLFRSVARAILPDAEPTRANKASLLAQLRDRGVFLIDLKPDPVDGSPLSPYVPALLDRIVELEPERIILIKADVFDTAYPALAAGGLPVSSVRVPFPSSGRQREFAVAFGRALAGE
;
A
#
# COMPACT_ATOMS: atom_id res chain seq x y z
N MET A 1 -28.71 -20.86 45.74
CA MET A 1 -29.92 -21.49 45.22
C MET A 1 -30.20 -20.86 43.87
N ALA A 2 -30.11 -21.45 42.74
CA ALA A 2 -30.09 -22.85 42.28
C ALA A 2 -29.19 -22.93 41.06
N ASN A 3 -28.43 -24.02 40.99
CA ASN A 3 -27.79 -24.59 39.81
C ASN A 3 -28.80 -24.93 38.71
N PHE A 4 -28.37 -24.85 37.45
CA PHE A 4 -28.74 -25.85 36.46
C PHE A 4 -27.59 -26.06 35.47
N ASP A 5 -27.02 -27.20 35.61
CA ASP A 5 -26.12 -27.96 34.74
C ASP A 5 -26.96 -28.75 33.73
N HIS A 6 -26.44 -28.94 32.52
CA HIS A 6 -26.63 -30.11 31.65
C HIS A 6 -26.02 -29.84 30.29
N SER A 7 -24.84 -30.34 30.02
CA SER A 7 -24.54 -31.71 29.54
C SER A 7 -24.90 -31.99 28.07
N SER A 8 -23.84 -32.12 27.30
CA SER A 8 -23.53 -33.23 26.39
C SER A 8 -24.47 -33.57 25.24
N CYS A 9 -23.95 -33.52 24.03
CA CYS A 9 -24.00 -34.64 23.11
C CYS A 9 -22.92 -34.57 22.03
N TYR A 10 -22.01 -35.47 22.15
CA TYR A 10 -21.11 -36.07 21.16
C TYR A 10 -21.91 -36.68 20.00
N ARG A 11 -21.46 -36.53 18.76
CA ARG A 11 -21.58 -37.62 17.76
C ARG A 11 -20.54 -37.45 16.65
N ASP A 12 -19.75 -38.51 16.60
CA ASP A 12 -18.81 -38.95 15.58
C ASP A 12 -19.43 -39.22 14.21
N GLY A 13 -18.56 -39.26 13.21
CA GLY A 13 -18.68 -40.11 12.04
C GLY A 13 -18.64 -39.35 10.71
N LEU A 14 -17.76 -39.53 9.85
CA LEU A 14 -17.12 -40.57 9.12
C LEU A 14 -16.36 -40.00 7.92
N HIS A 15 -15.10 -40.33 7.75
CA HIS A 15 -14.31 -40.31 6.54
C HIS A 15 -14.77 -41.35 5.51
N PRO A 16 -14.11 -41.51 4.37
CA PRO A 16 -14.18 -40.93 3.04
C PRO A 16 -14.67 -41.96 1.98
N PRO A 17 -14.40 -41.88 0.70
CA PRO A 17 -13.29 -42.62 0.13
C PRO A 17 -12.56 -42.03 -1.07
N THR A 18 -11.27 -42.29 -1.12
CA THR A 18 -10.37 -42.41 -2.26
C THR A 18 -10.93 -43.28 -3.37
N LYS A 19 -10.77 -42.87 -4.63
CA LYS A 19 -10.69 -43.81 -5.75
C LYS A 19 -9.52 -43.49 -6.66
N ALA A 20 -8.65 -44.47 -6.70
CA ALA A 20 -7.52 -44.63 -7.61
C ALA A 20 -7.97 -45.10 -9.00
N GLY A 21 -7.20 -44.71 -9.99
CA GLY A 21 -6.79 -45.61 -11.07
C GLY A 21 -7.70 -45.75 -12.26
N GLN A 22 -7.21 -45.30 -13.40
CA GLN A 22 -7.20 -46.13 -14.59
C GLN A 22 -6.19 -45.58 -15.63
N GLN A 23 -5.13 -46.35 -15.82
CA GLN A 23 -4.27 -46.41 -16.98
C GLN A 23 -4.99 -47.18 -18.11
N GLN A 24 -4.77 -46.73 -19.34
CA GLN A 24 -4.73 -47.53 -20.59
C GLN A 24 -4.88 -46.56 -21.77
N CYS A 25 -4.30 -46.68 -22.92
CA CYS A 25 -3.32 -47.54 -23.53
C CYS A 25 -2.86 -46.84 -24.82
N ARG A 26 -1.68 -47.18 -25.29
CA ARG A 26 -1.03 -46.80 -26.54
C ARG A 26 -1.87 -47.16 -27.77
N THR A 27 -1.77 -46.34 -28.84
CA THR A 27 -1.61 -46.86 -30.21
C THR A 27 -0.80 -45.87 -31.05
N SER A 28 0.16 -46.43 -31.70
CA SER A 28 1.11 -45.86 -32.66
C SER A 28 0.46 -45.71 -34.05
N GLY A 29 0.89 -44.70 -34.81
CA GLY A 29 0.70 -44.72 -36.26
C GLY A 29 1.17 -43.42 -36.91
N PRO A 30 2.02 -43.47 -37.92
CA PRO A 30 2.65 -42.31 -38.54
C PRO A 30 1.89 -41.83 -39.78
N ALA A 31 1.84 -40.50 -40.01
CA ALA A 31 1.63 -39.98 -41.34
C ALA A 31 2.21 -38.57 -41.47
N SER A 32 3.26 -38.50 -42.23
CA SER A 32 3.82 -37.27 -42.81
C SER A 32 2.77 -36.47 -43.55
N ARG A 33 2.65 -35.17 -43.26
CA ARG A 33 2.22 -34.19 -44.26
C ARG A 33 3.02 -32.90 -44.07
N VAL A 34 3.82 -32.63 -45.09
CA VAL A 34 4.39 -31.33 -45.40
C VAL A 34 3.23 -30.38 -45.67
N GLY A 35 3.10 -29.35 -44.89
CA GLY A 35 2.17 -28.26 -45.08
C GLY A 35 2.91 -26.94 -44.85
N THR A 36 3.31 -26.32 -45.98
CA THR A 36 3.72 -24.92 -46.01
C THR A 36 2.53 -24.07 -45.62
N GLY A 37 2.50 -23.57 -44.38
CA GLY A 37 1.53 -22.61 -43.90
C GLY A 37 2.27 -21.34 -43.45
N ASN A 38 2.12 -20.27 -44.21
CA ASN A 38 2.44 -18.91 -43.79
C ASN A 38 1.64 -18.59 -42.52
N ASP A 39 2.29 -18.62 -41.37
CA ASP A 39 1.73 -18.02 -40.19
C ASP A 39 1.71 -16.48 -40.35
N PRO A 40 0.58 -15.82 -40.16
CA PRO A 40 0.55 -14.36 -40.09
C PRO A 40 1.35 -13.94 -38.86
N GLN A 41 2.46 -13.25 -39.10
CA GLN A 41 3.21 -12.56 -38.03
C GLN A 41 2.27 -11.65 -37.25
N THR A 42 1.98 -12.05 -36.02
CA THR A 42 1.40 -11.15 -35.01
C THR A 42 2.35 -9.94 -34.90
N PRO A 43 1.85 -8.71 -35.09
CA PRO A 43 2.71 -7.53 -34.95
C PRO A 43 3.24 -7.52 -33.51
N ALA A 44 4.57 -7.53 -33.39
CA ALA A 44 5.26 -7.36 -32.13
C ALA A 44 4.80 -6.01 -31.53
N ALA A 45 4.38 -6.03 -30.26
CA ALA A 45 4.10 -4.82 -29.51
C ALA A 45 5.29 -3.85 -29.61
N PRO A 46 5.06 -2.56 -29.75
CA PRO A 46 6.15 -1.59 -29.83
C PRO A 46 6.99 -1.67 -28.55
N SER A 47 8.23 -2.08 -28.67
CA SER A 47 9.21 -2.00 -27.60
C SER A 47 9.49 -0.51 -27.35
N SER A 48 9.05 0.00 -26.19
CA SER A 48 9.40 1.34 -25.72
C SER A 48 10.91 1.47 -25.62
N THR A 49 11.46 2.60 -26.08
CA THR A 49 12.89 2.85 -25.96
C THR A 49 13.22 3.27 -24.52
N PRO A 50 14.42 2.97 -23.99
CA PRO A 50 14.80 3.33 -22.60
C PRO A 50 14.68 4.84 -22.29
N ARG A 51 14.73 5.70 -23.29
CA ARG A 51 14.52 7.15 -23.14
C ARG A 51 13.06 7.49 -22.88
N ASP A 52 12.14 6.81 -23.56
CA ASP A 52 10.72 7.06 -23.44
C ASP A 52 10.22 6.65 -22.04
N ASP A 53 10.74 5.53 -21.51
CA ASP A 53 10.42 5.06 -20.15
C ASP A 53 10.91 6.04 -19.07
N THR A 54 12.07 6.67 -19.28
CA THR A 54 12.63 7.67 -18.35
C THR A 54 11.80 8.96 -18.34
N VAL A 55 11.35 9.43 -19.50
CA VAL A 55 10.50 10.61 -19.64
C VAL A 55 9.13 10.36 -19.02
N ALA A 56 8.54 9.20 -19.27
CA ALA A 56 7.26 8.80 -18.69
C ALA A 56 7.33 8.75 -17.14
N ALA A 57 8.37 8.15 -16.58
CA ALA A 57 8.58 8.09 -15.14
C ALA A 57 8.76 9.48 -14.50
N ALA A 58 9.47 10.40 -15.18
CA ALA A 58 9.63 11.78 -14.72
C ALA A 58 8.29 12.52 -14.71
N GLU A 59 7.46 12.35 -15.72
CA GLU A 59 6.14 12.97 -15.79
C GLU A 59 5.22 12.46 -14.70
N VAL A 60 5.21 11.16 -14.41
CA VAL A 60 4.43 10.58 -13.31
C VAL A 60 4.88 11.15 -11.96
N ARG A 61 6.19 11.28 -11.73
CA ARG A 61 6.71 11.92 -10.51
C ARG A 61 6.26 13.37 -10.39
N ARG A 62 6.34 14.12 -11.49
CA ARG A 62 5.87 15.53 -11.53
C ARG A 62 4.38 15.62 -11.19
N ARG A 63 3.53 14.78 -11.78
CA ARG A 63 2.09 14.71 -11.53
C ARG A 63 1.78 14.42 -10.06
N ARG A 64 2.51 13.47 -9.45
CA ARG A 64 2.39 13.14 -8.02
C ARG A 64 2.82 14.31 -7.13
N ALA A 65 3.91 14.98 -7.45
CA ALA A 65 4.39 16.14 -6.70
C ALA A 65 3.37 17.30 -6.73
N VAL A 66 2.81 17.61 -7.89
CA VAL A 66 1.76 18.64 -8.05
C VAL A 66 0.53 18.30 -7.22
N ALA A 67 0.09 17.03 -7.24
CA ALA A 67 -1.05 16.60 -6.46
C ALA A 67 -0.78 16.66 -4.94
N ALA A 68 0.41 16.31 -4.49
CA ALA A 68 0.79 16.43 -3.08
C ALA A 68 0.83 17.89 -2.63
N GLU A 69 1.40 18.79 -3.44
CA GLU A 69 1.51 20.21 -3.13
C GLU A 69 0.13 20.88 -3.01
N GLN A 70 -0.86 20.47 -3.78
CA GLN A 70 -2.25 20.96 -3.67
C GLN A 70 -2.83 20.75 -2.26
N TYR A 71 -2.41 19.69 -1.57
CA TYR A 71 -2.89 19.34 -0.23
C TYR A 71 -1.82 19.53 0.85
N ARG A 72 -0.76 20.28 0.57
CA ARG A 72 0.24 20.62 1.57
C ARG A 72 -0.33 21.64 2.56
N PRO A 73 -0.31 21.36 3.87
CA PRO A 73 -0.72 22.33 4.87
C PRO A 73 0.33 23.43 5.08
N GLY A 74 -0.08 24.61 5.46
CA GLY A 74 0.85 25.69 5.80
C GLY A 74 1.69 25.39 7.05
N LYS A 75 1.18 24.54 7.95
CA LYS A 75 1.89 24.03 9.13
C LYS A 75 1.61 22.52 9.25
N ILE A 76 2.65 21.70 9.28
CA ILE A 76 2.52 20.25 9.39
C ILE A 76 2.48 19.84 10.86
N ARG A 77 1.29 19.50 11.34
CA ARG A 77 1.10 18.99 12.71
C ARG A 77 1.36 17.49 12.79
N LEU A 78 1.05 16.78 11.72
CA LEU A 78 1.22 15.34 11.61
C LEU A 78 1.80 14.98 10.25
N LEU A 79 3.03 14.50 10.23
CA LEU A 79 3.68 13.95 9.06
C LEU A 79 3.52 12.43 9.07
N LEU A 80 2.95 11.90 8.02
CA LEU A 80 2.88 10.47 7.74
C LEU A 80 3.99 10.09 6.76
N VAL A 81 4.76 9.07 7.06
CA VAL A 81 5.80 8.55 6.16
C VAL A 81 5.39 7.16 5.71
N ALA A 82 5.06 7.02 4.43
CA ALA A 82 4.80 5.75 3.77
C ALA A 82 6.05 5.21 3.07
N GLN A 83 5.98 4.02 2.49
CA GLN A 83 7.15 3.37 1.89
C GLN A 83 7.55 4.01 0.57
N ALA A 84 6.62 4.04 -0.37
CA ALA A 84 6.82 4.44 -1.76
C ALA A 84 5.47 4.60 -2.43
N PRO A 85 5.36 5.37 -3.52
CA PRO A 85 4.14 5.43 -4.31
C PRO A 85 3.81 4.06 -4.92
N PRO A 86 2.53 3.80 -5.25
CA PRO A 86 2.13 2.62 -5.99
C PRO A 86 2.83 2.52 -7.35
N SER A 87 3.00 1.28 -7.85
CA SER A 87 3.50 1.04 -9.21
C SER A 87 2.48 1.43 -10.29
N ASP A 88 1.21 1.49 -9.96
CA ASP A 88 0.14 1.97 -10.84
C ASP A 88 0.18 3.51 -10.88
N ASP A 89 0.40 4.07 -12.07
CA ASP A 89 0.60 5.50 -12.26
C ASP A 89 -0.67 6.33 -12.02
N ASP A 90 -1.84 5.72 -12.08
CA ASP A 90 -3.13 6.36 -11.81
C ASP A 90 -3.55 6.24 -10.35
N ARG A 91 -2.67 5.68 -9.50
CA ARG A 91 -2.90 5.55 -8.07
C ARG A 91 -1.90 6.37 -7.27
N TYR A 92 -2.42 7.20 -6.42
CA TYR A 92 -1.61 7.96 -5.46
C TYR A 92 -2.49 8.47 -4.31
N PHE A 93 -1.91 8.61 -3.12
CA PHE A 93 -2.65 9.08 -1.94
C PHE A 93 -3.41 10.39 -2.22
N TYR A 94 -2.78 11.34 -2.94
CA TYR A 94 -3.34 12.65 -3.22
C TYR A 94 -4.13 12.77 -4.53
N PHE A 95 -4.24 11.72 -5.33
CA PHE A 95 -5.12 11.77 -6.49
C PHE A 95 -6.58 11.73 -6.04
N ALA A 96 -7.32 12.78 -6.34
CA ALA A 96 -8.72 12.90 -5.96
C ALA A 96 -9.59 11.88 -6.70
N ASP A 97 -9.30 11.66 -7.98
CA ASP A 97 -9.98 10.66 -8.82
C ASP A 97 -9.09 9.41 -8.95
N VAL A 98 -9.55 8.31 -8.38
CA VAL A 98 -8.87 7.02 -8.43
C VAL A 98 -9.87 5.92 -8.77
N ALA A 99 -9.51 5.07 -9.74
CA ALA A 99 -10.40 4.00 -10.20
C ALA A 99 -10.56 2.86 -9.16
N GLN A 100 -9.58 2.64 -8.29
CA GLN A 100 -9.54 1.52 -7.37
C GLN A 100 -9.59 1.96 -5.90
N HIS A 101 -9.77 0.98 -5.00
CA HIS A 101 -9.74 1.24 -3.56
C HIS A 101 -8.36 1.72 -3.09
N ASP A 102 -8.35 2.87 -2.42
CA ASP A 102 -7.17 3.41 -1.75
C ASP A 102 -7.26 3.11 -0.25
N TRP A 103 -6.72 1.97 0.13
CA TRP A 103 -6.77 1.50 1.53
C TRP A 103 -6.06 2.45 2.49
N LEU A 104 -4.91 3.00 2.09
CA LEU A 104 -4.14 3.91 2.93
C LEU A 104 -4.94 5.19 3.20
N PHE A 105 -5.41 5.85 2.14
CA PHE A 105 -6.22 7.06 2.28
C PHE A 105 -7.46 6.82 3.14
N ARG A 106 -8.23 5.76 2.85
CA ARG A 106 -9.47 5.45 3.59
C ARG A 106 -9.21 5.18 5.06
N SER A 107 -8.14 4.47 5.39
CA SER A 107 -7.80 4.14 6.78
C SER A 107 -7.30 5.36 7.54
N VAL A 108 -6.47 6.20 6.92
CA VAL A 108 -6.01 7.47 7.50
C VAL A 108 -7.18 8.44 7.69
N ALA A 109 -8.03 8.60 6.68
CA ALA A 109 -9.19 9.49 6.77
C ALA A 109 -10.14 9.09 7.89
N ARG A 110 -10.49 7.80 8.02
CA ARG A 110 -11.34 7.31 9.12
C ARG A 110 -10.73 7.51 10.50
N ALA A 111 -9.41 7.36 10.62
CA ALA A 111 -8.74 7.50 11.91
C ALA A 111 -8.63 8.97 12.37
N ILE A 112 -8.51 9.92 11.45
CA ILE A 112 -8.31 11.35 11.76
C ILE A 112 -9.62 12.13 11.69
N LEU A 113 -10.55 11.69 10.87
CA LEU A 113 -11.86 12.31 10.64
C LEU A 113 -12.95 11.34 11.09
N PRO A 114 -13.32 11.30 12.38
CA PRO A 114 -14.16 10.22 12.94
C PRO A 114 -15.55 10.12 12.29
N ASP A 115 -16.08 11.22 11.76
CA ASP A 115 -17.39 11.25 11.08
C ASP A 115 -17.28 11.03 9.57
N ALA A 116 -16.06 10.72 9.06
CA ALA A 116 -15.86 10.55 7.64
C ALA A 116 -16.18 9.13 7.19
N GLU A 117 -17.05 9.03 6.18
CA GLU A 117 -17.22 7.83 5.39
C GLU A 117 -16.49 7.98 4.03
N PRO A 118 -15.20 7.57 3.94
CA PRO A 118 -14.39 7.80 2.75
C PRO A 118 -14.92 7.03 1.55
N THR A 119 -15.31 7.75 0.51
CA THR A 119 -15.72 7.25 -0.79
C THR A 119 -14.85 7.87 -1.89
N ARG A 120 -14.98 7.41 -3.12
CA ARG A 120 -14.30 8.05 -4.26
C ARG A 120 -14.84 9.47 -4.50
N ALA A 121 -16.15 9.65 -4.38
CA ALA A 121 -16.81 10.93 -4.68
C ALA A 121 -16.41 12.05 -3.72
N ASN A 122 -16.07 11.74 -2.46
CA ASN A 122 -15.71 12.74 -1.47
C ASN A 122 -14.21 12.80 -1.13
N LYS A 123 -13.37 12.07 -1.87
CA LYS A 123 -11.92 12.01 -1.59
C LYS A 123 -11.26 13.38 -1.60
N ALA A 124 -11.54 14.21 -2.60
CA ALA A 124 -11.00 15.58 -2.67
C ALA A 124 -11.35 16.43 -1.45
N SER A 125 -12.60 16.39 -1.00
CA SER A 125 -13.05 17.10 0.19
C SER A 125 -12.37 16.59 1.46
N LEU A 126 -12.20 15.27 1.61
CA LEU A 126 -11.53 14.70 2.77
C LEU A 126 -10.03 14.98 2.77
N LEU A 127 -9.37 15.01 1.60
CA LEU A 127 -7.98 15.45 1.48
C LEU A 127 -7.81 16.91 1.92
N ALA A 128 -8.73 17.79 1.54
CA ALA A 128 -8.74 19.18 2.00
C ALA A 128 -8.92 19.27 3.54
N GLN A 129 -9.82 18.47 4.11
CA GLN A 129 -9.99 18.42 5.55
C GLN A 129 -8.76 17.89 6.30
N LEU A 130 -8.03 16.90 5.75
CA LEU A 130 -6.76 16.43 6.31
C LEU A 130 -5.71 17.54 6.27
N ARG A 131 -5.57 18.24 5.13
CA ARG A 131 -4.69 19.40 5.00
C ARG A 131 -5.01 20.47 6.05
N ASP A 132 -6.28 20.84 6.22
CA ASP A 132 -6.71 21.88 7.16
C ASP A 132 -6.46 21.49 8.63
N ARG A 133 -6.31 20.19 8.92
CA ARG A 133 -5.84 19.67 10.21
C ARG A 133 -4.32 19.59 10.34
N GLY A 134 -3.59 19.97 9.31
CA GLY A 134 -2.13 19.93 9.31
C GLY A 134 -1.56 18.53 9.06
N VAL A 135 -2.32 17.64 8.41
CA VAL A 135 -1.85 16.28 8.07
C VAL A 135 -1.21 16.28 6.69
N PHE A 136 0.00 15.77 6.61
CA PHE A 136 0.71 15.59 5.34
C PHE A 136 1.35 14.21 5.26
N LEU A 137 1.40 13.63 4.06
CA LEU A 137 2.01 12.34 3.81
C LEU A 137 3.14 12.49 2.78
N ILE A 138 4.27 11.87 3.09
CA ILE A 138 5.38 11.71 2.14
C ILE A 138 5.76 10.24 2.03
N ASP A 139 6.42 9.88 0.95
CA ASP A 139 6.99 8.56 0.77
C ASP A 139 8.48 8.57 1.14
N LEU A 140 8.97 7.51 1.81
CA LEU A 140 10.39 7.32 2.11
C LEU A 140 11.19 7.23 0.81
N LYS A 141 10.73 6.40 -0.13
CA LYS A 141 11.30 6.26 -1.46
C LYS A 141 10.48 7.07 -2.48
N PRO A 142 11.10 7.92 -3.33
CA PRO A 142 10.36 8.72 -4.31
C PRO A 142 9.81 7.91 -5.49
N ASP A 143 10.46 6.79 -5.82
CA ASP A 143 10.10 5.91 -6.91
C ASP A 143 9.15 4.80 -6.46
N PRO A 144 8.36 4.21 -7.37
CA PRO A 144 7.43 3.13 -7.05
C PRO A 144 8.09 1.93 -6.35
N VAL A 145 7.27 1.16 -5.64
CA VAL A 145 7.70 -0.07 -4.97
C VAL A 145 8.31 -1.06 -5.98
N ASP A 146 9.57 -1.44 -5.78
CA ASP A 146 10.33 -2.36 -6.65
C ASP A 146 11.10 -3.44 -5.87
N GLY A 147 10.87 -3.54 -4.56
CA GLY A 147 11.57 -4.50 -3.68
C GLY A 147 13.01 -4.10 -3.31
N SER A 148 13.53 -2.97 -3.78
CA SER A 148 14.87 -2.50 -3.39
C SER A 148 14.93 -2.11 -1.90
N PRO A 149 16.11 -2.18 -1.25
CA PRO A 149 16.31 -1.76 0.12
C PRO A 149 15.90 -0.30 0.35
N LEU A 150 15.32 -0.02 1.52
CA LEU A 150 14.88 1.33 1.90
C LEU A 150 15.97 2.18 2.55
N SER A 151 17.00 1.54 3.12
CA SER A 151 18.07 2.22 3.86
C SER A 151 18.80 3.32 3.09
N PRO A 152 19.06 3.21 1.77
CA PRO A 152 19.71 4.29 1.04
C PRO A 152 18.91 5.60 0.97
N TYR A 153 17.61 5.55 1.21
CA TYR A 153 16.73 6.72 1.15
C TYR A 153 16.55 7.44 2.48
N VAL A 154 17.05 6.86 3.58
CA VAL A 154 16.91 7.45 4.93
C VAL A 154 17.57 8.82 5.06
N PRO A 155 18.81 9.06 4.57
CA PRO A 155 19.42 10.40 4.65
C PRO A 155 18.58 11.48 3.96
N ALA A 156 18.11 11.24 2.75
CA ALA A 156 17.26 12.19 2.03
C ALA A 156 15.87 12.35 2.68
N LEU A 157 15.36 11.35 3.40
CA LEU A 157 14.16 11.48 4.21
C LEU A 157 14.40 12.42 5.40
N LEU A 158 15.53 12.30 6.10
CA LEU A 158 15.89 13.16 7.22
C LEU A 158 15.94 14.64 6.77
N ASP A 159 16.61 14.93 5.66
CA ASP A 159 16.70 16.29 5.11
C ASP A 159 15.30 16.87 4.85
N ARG A 160 14.42 16.10 4.18
CA ARG A 160 13.04 16.52 3.92
C ARG A 160 12.23 16.73 5.20
N ILE A 161 12.41 15.90 6.23
CA ILE A 161 11.70 16.04 7.49
C ILE A 161 12.15 17.30 8.21
N VAL A 162 13.44 17.60 8.22
CA VAL A 162 13.98 18.84 8.79
C VAL A 162 13.40 20.07 8.10
N GLU A 163 13.32 20.07 6.76
CA GLU A 163 12.70 21.17 5.99
C GLU A 163 11.19 21.32 6.23
N LEU A 164 10.50 20.21 6.54
CA LEU A 164 9.05 20.19 6.75
C LEU A 164 8.64 20.59 8.17
N GLU A 165 9.55 20.54 9.15
CA GLU A 165 9.36 20.92 10.54
C GLU A 165 8.05 20.38 11.18
N PRO A 166 7.75 19.06 11.09
CA PRO A 166 6.51 18.52 11.60
C PRO A 166 6.48 18.48 13.12
N GLU A 167 5.31 18.71 13.72
CA GLU A 167 5.11 18.57 15.18
C GLU A 167 5.13 17.10 15.63
N ARG A 168 4.75 16.17 14.75
CA ARG A 168 4.75 14.72 15.00
C ARG A 168 4.96 13.94 13.73
N ILE A 169 5.60 12.78 13.83
CA ILE A 169 5.86 11.86 12.71
C ILE A 169 5.31 10.48 13.05
N ILE A 170 4.58 9.87 12.12
CA ILE A 170 4.15 8.47 12.19
C ILE A 170 4.66 7.72 10.96
N LEU A 171 5.39 6.63 11.21
CA LEU A 171 5.90 5.74 10.16
C LEU A 171 4.87 4.65 9.87
N ILE A 172 4.46 4.54 8.62
CA ILE A 172 3.44 3.56 8.17
C ILE A 172 4.12 2.45 7.38
N LYS A 173 3.86 1.23 7.76
CA LYS A 173 4.44 -0.04 7.35
C LYS A 173 5.65 -0.43 8.20
N ALA A 174 5.68 -1.72 8.52
CA ALA A 174 6.72 -2.30 9.36
C ALA A 174 8.14 -2.03 8.83
N ASP A 175 8.36 -2.26 7.52
CA ASP A 175 9.67 -2.08 6.90
C ASP A 175 10.15 -0.62 6.95
N VAL A 176 9.22 0.34 6.83
CA VAL A 176 9.51 1.78 6.97
C VAL A 176 9.94 2.09 8.39
N PHE A 177 9.18 1.56 9.37
CA PHE A 177 9.51 1.74 10.78
C PHE A 177 10.88 1.15 11.11
N ASP A 178 11.10 -0.12 10.79
CA ASP A 178 12.33 -0.83 11.12
C ASP A 178 13.57 -0.19 10.47
N THR A 179 13.40 0.45 9.30
CA THR A 179 14.49 1.09 8.57
C THR A 179 14.75 2.53 9.02
N ALA A 180 13.70 3.35 9.19
CA ALA A 180 13.85 4.79 9.39
C ALA A 180 13.79 5.22 10.86
N TYR A 181 13.02 4.52 11.72
CA TYR A 181 12.85 4.90 13.12
C TYR A 181 14.16 5.13 13.89
N PRO A 182 15.17 4.22 13.81
CA PRO A 182 16.40 4.40 14.56
C PRO A 182 17.13 5.72 14.23
N ALA A 183 17.18 6.09 12.95
CA ALA A 183 17.83 7.32 12.50
C ALA A 183 17.04 8.57 12.91
N LEU A 184 15.71 8.55 12.75
CA LEU A 184 14.85 9.67 13.14
C LEU A 184 14.91 9.91 14.67
N ALA A 185 14.82 8.86 15.46
CA ALA A 185 14.89 8.92 16.91
C ALA A 185 16.25 9.42 17.40
N ALA A 186 17.34 8.92 16.81
CA ALA A 186 18.70 9.39 17.12
C ALA A 186 18.91 10.87 16.74
N GLY A 187 18.22 11.36 15.71
CA GLY A 187 18.18 12.77 15.32
C GLY A 187 17.30 13.65 16.21
N GLY A 188 16.68 13.11 17.25
CA GLY A 188 15.78 13.86 18.15
C GLY A 188 14.48 14.33 17.50
N LEU A 189 14.08 13.74 16.36
CA LEU A 189 12.85 14.11 15.66
C LEU A 189 11.61 13.56 16.41
N PRO A 190 10.45 14.24 16.33
CA PRO A 190 9.24 13.88 17.08
C PRO A 190 8.52 12.65 16.46
N VAL A 191 9.23 11.53 16.31
CA VAL A 191 8.73 10.29 15.72
C VAL A 191 8.07 9.40 16.77
N SER A 192 6.85 8.90 16.45
CA SER A 192 6.16 7.93 17.31
C SER A 192 6.92 6.61 17.37
N SER A 193 7.02 6.02 18.59
CA SER A 193 7.61 4.70 18.82
C SER A 193 6.68 3.53 18.42
N VAL A 194 5.46 3.82 18.00
CA VAL A 194 4.48 2.82 17.62
C VAL A 194 4.73 2.33 16.19
N ARG A 195 4.96 1.03 16.04
CA ARG A 195 5.12 0.37 14.74
C ARG A 195 3.74 0.16 14.08
N VAL A 196 3.36 1.05 13.17
CA VAL A 196 2.05 1.04 12.50
C VAL A 196 2.11 0.15 11.26
N PRO A 197 1.27 -0.90 11.14
CA PRO A 197 1.23 -1.74 9.94
C PRO A 197 0.62 -0.98 8.75
N PHE A 198 0.86 -1.47 7.52
CA PHE A 198 0.15 -0.96 6.36
C PHE A 198 -1.29 -1.50 6.33
N PRO A 199 -2.31 -0.68 6.03
CA PRO A 199 -3.72 -1.09 6.05
C PRO A 199 -4.13 -1.86 4.79
N SER A 200 -3.42 -2.94 4.46
CA SER A 200 -3.77 -3.84 3.37
C SER A 200 -5.05 -4.63 3.66
N SER A 201 -5.52 -5.42 2.67
CA SER A 201 -6.67 -6.30 2.87
C SER A 201 -6.51 -7.18 4.12
N GLY A 202 -7.52 -7.15 4.99
CA GLY A 202 -7.54 -7.89 6.26
C GLY A 202 -6.79 -7.24 7.43
N ARG A 203 -5.97 -6.19 7.21
CA ARG A 203 -5.18 -5.55 8.28
C ARG A 203 -5.66 -4.17 8.73
N GLN A 204 -6.83 -3.74 8.27
CA GLN A 204 -7.37 -2.41 8.59
C GLN A 204 -7.61 -2.22 10.08
N ARG A 205 -8.06 -3.29 10.79
CA ARG A 205 -8.27 -3.24 12.23
C ARG A 205 -6.96 -3.07 13.01
N GLU A 206 -5.92 -3.82 12.64
CA GLU A 206 -4.59 -3.71 13.23
C GLU A 206 -4.02 -2.29 13.02
N PHE A 207 -4.16 -1.78 11.78
CA PHE A 207 -3.79 -0.41 11.47
C PHE A 207 -4.53 0.60 12.36
N ALA A 208 -5.84 0.51 12.47
CA ALA A 208 -6.64 1.46 13.24
C ALA A 208 -6.22 1.51 14.72
N VAL A 209 -5.96 0.35 15.32
CA VAL A 209 -5.48 0.27 16.72
C VAL A 209 -4.10 0.89 16.87
N ALA A 210 -3.11 0.46 16.05
CA ALA A 210 -1.75 0.97 16.15
C ALA A 210 -1.66 2.46 15.81
N PHE A 211 -2.37 2.88 14.76
CA PHE A 211 -2.39 4.28 14.35
C PHE A 211 -3.06 5.19 15.40
N GLY A 212 -4.15 4.70 16.03
CA GLY A 212 -4.80 5.40 17.15
C GLY A 212 -3.85 5.61 18.34
N ARG A 213 -3.05 4.59 18.72
CA ARG A 213 -2.02 4.71 19.75
C ARG A 213 -0.96 5.74 19.36
N ALA A 214 -0.46 5.68 18.13
CA ALA A 214 0.50 6.64 17.63
C ALA A 214 -0.05 8.09 17.62
N LEU A 215 -1.34 8.27 17.33
CA LEU A 215 -2.02 9.58 17.43
C LEU A 215 -2.15 10.06 18.88
N ALA A 216 -2.35 9.15 19.83
CA ALA A 216 -2.44 9.48 21.26
C ALA A 216 -1.09 9.88 21.87
N GLY A 217 0.04 9.59 21.20
CA GLY A 217 1.38 9.94 21.68
C GLY A 217 2.05 8.86 22.51
N GLU A 218 1.59 7.59 22.33
CA GLU A 218 2.26 6.42 22.92
C GLU A 218 3.57 6.08 22.18
#